data_de552cc3ef075ab839eb21bf57d4b3fa
#
_entry.id   de552cc3ef075ab839eb21bf57d4b3fa
#
_cell.length_a   1.000
_cell.length_b   1.000
_cell.length_c   1.000
_cell.angle_alpha   90.00
_cell.angle_beta   90.00
_cell.angle_gamma   90.00
#
_symmetry.space_group_name_H-M   'P 1'
#
loop_
_entity.id
_entity.type
_entity.pdbx_description
1 polymer ?
#
loop_
_entity_poly.entity_id
_entity_poly.type
_entity_poly.pdbx_seq_one_letter_code
_entity_poly.pdbx_strand_id
1 'polypeptide(L)'
;MSFAYWPWDPLDFFTLGVRMRLTRVHVKSFQSVRDSLPFDVQDVTCLVGKNEAGKTALLQALYKLNPIDANEGKFDVTDDYSSTDVSGYEQAVKSGKQQPAVVIEAAFHLEPAESQPLEADLGEGVLANRAVTLTKGYDNQLRYTQVTNEVIAGKAMLRKANLSDDVEKSGQPWKTLADLDKVLDQLAQSIQQRYQEATALANAKANAAEQVAALQGAQRLQETTATKAIREQVKAIATQGLNAHVYIKYVQPHIPKFLYFDEYYQMRGCENIEKLQQRTSSGNLERSDHPLLGLIEPRRLEPYRTA
;
A
#
# COMPACT_ATOMS: atom_id res chain seq x y z
N MET A 1 -42.87 26.44 0.51
CA MET A 1 -42.30 25.12 0.85
C MET A 1 -41.45 24.70 -0.36
N SER A 2 -40.15 24.94 -0.29
CA SER A 2 -39.21 24.59 -1.36
C SER A 2 -38.53 23.29 -0.96
N PHE A 3 -38.84 22.21 -1.64
CA PHE A 3 -38.13 20.95 -1.50
C PHE A 3 -36.75 21.10 -2.14
N ALA A 4 -35.70 21.15 -1.33
CA ALA A 4 -34.32 21.02 -1.78
C ALA A 4 -34.14 19.60 -2.34
N TYR A 5 -33.97 19.53 -3.64
CA TYR A 5 -33.64 18.31 -4.37
C TYR A 5 -32.21 17.91 -3.97
N TRP A 6 -32.07 16.84 -3.22
CA TRP A 6 -30.77 16.25 -2.84
C TRP A 6 -30.37 15.28 -3.94
N PRO A 7 -29.29 15.52 -4.67
CA PRO A 7 -28.86 14.65 -5.76
C PRO A 7 -28.14 13.43 -5.20
N TRP A 8 -28.86 12.53 -4.59
CA TRP A 8 -28.34 11.24 -4.19
C TRP A 8 -28.92 10.19 -5.11
N ASP A 9 -28.07 9.66 -6.03
CA ASP A 9 -28.40 8.47 -6.79
C ASP A 9 -28.31 7.27 -5.83
N PRO A 10 -29.39 6.50 -5.64
CA PRO A 10 -29.36 5.29 -4.81
C PRO A 10 -28.34 4.26 -5.29
N LEU A 11 -27.90 4.33 -6.54
CA LEU A 11 -26.87 3.46 -7.13
C LEU A 11 -25.45 3.85 -6.68
N ASP A 12 -25.22 5.09 -6.22
CA ASP A 12 -23.94 5.50 -5.61
C ASP A 12 -23.70 4.88 -4.23
N PHE A 13 -24.72 4.28 -3.62
CA PHE A 13 -24.57 3.55 -2.36
C PHE A 13 -23.82 2.23 -2.53
N PHE A 14 -23.79 1.67 -3.74
CA PHE A 14 -23.13 0.40 -4.05
C PHE A 14 -21.71 0.54 -4.62
N THR A 15 -21.26 1.73 -4.97
CA THR A 15 -19.83 2.00 -5.18
C THR A 15 -19.16 2.37 -3.86
N LEU A 16 -19.34 1.54 -2.84
CA LEU A 16 -18.42 1.43 -1.71
C LEU A 16 -17.04 1.20 -2.33
N GLY A 17 -16.12 2.17 -2.16
CA GLY A 17 -14.77 2.06 -2.68
C GLY A 17 -14.24 0.67 -2.40
N VAL A 18 -13.92 -0.04 -3.47
CA VAL A 18 -13.47 -1.43 -3.42
C VAL A 18 -12.30 -1.46 -2.45
N ARG A 19 -12.41 -2.25 -1.39
CA ARG A 19 -11.38 -2.37 -0.35
C ARG A 19 -10.81 -3.77 -0.40
N MET A 20 -9.54 -3.89 -0.03
CA MET A 20 -8.90 -5.18 0.13
C MET A 20 -9.76 -6.10 0.98
N ARG A 21 -10.03 -7.31 0.48
CA ARG A 21 -10.82 -8.31 1.19
C ARG A 21 -9.95 -9.10 2.15
N LEU A 22 -10.33 -9.13 3.43
CA LEU A 22 -9.74 -10.01 4.42
C LEU A 22 -10.12 -11.47 4.08
N THR A 23 -9.12 -12.34 3.95
CA THR A 23 -9.32 -13.74 3.53
C THR A 23 -8.95 -14.74 4.61
N ARG A 24 -7.98 -14.41 5.47
CA ARG A 24 -7.51 -15.32 6.52
C ARG A 24 -7.00 -14.55 7.72
N VAL A 25 -7.22 -15.09 8.91
CA VAL A 25 -6.74 -14.51 10.18
C VAL A 25 -6.08 -15.60 11.02
N HIS A 26 -5.04 -15.22 11.73
CA HIS A 26 -4.36 -16.04 12.74
C HIS A 26 -4.00 -15.16 13.92
N VAL A 27 -4.48 -15.53 15.12
CA VAL A 27 -4.22 -14.79 16.37
C VAL A 27 -3.45 -15.69 17.33
N LYS A 28 -2.41 -15.14 17.94
CA LYS A 28 -1.53 -15.83 18.88
C LYS A 28 -1.29 -15.00 20.13
N SER A 29 -1.15 -15.68 21.28
CA SER A 29 -0.71 -15.05 22.54
C SER A 29 -1.48 -13.78 22.90
N PHE A 30 -2.80 -13.80 22.75
CA PHE A 30 -3.66 -12.66 23.05
C PHE A 30 -4.82 -13.04 23.97
N GLN A 31 -4.83 -12.50 25.17
CA GLN A 31 -5.82 -12.76 26.23
C GLN A 31 -6.00 -14.28 26.45
N SER A 32 -7.20 -14.82 26.26
CA SER A 32 -7.49 -16.25 26.39
C SER A 32 -7.01 -17.11 25.19
N VAL A 33 -6.55 -16.50 24.10
CA VAL A 33 -6.12 -17.20 22.89
C VAL A 33 -4.62 -17.43 22.92
N ARG A 34 -4.19 -18.69 23.05
CA ARG A 34 -2.78 -19.08 22.88
C ARG A 34 -2.40 -19.14 21.41
N ASP A 35 -3.20 -19.87 20.63
CA ASP A 35 -3.07 -20.01 19.17
C ASP A 35 -4.44 -20.37 18.61
N SER A 36 -4.98 -19.51 17.73
CA SER A 36 -6.29 -19.74 17.10
C SER A 36 -6.22 -20.76 15.98
N LEU A 37 -5.03 -21.12 15.53
CA LEU A 37 -4.77 -21.63 14.19
C LEU A 37 -5.28 -20.67 13.10
N PRO A 38 -4.72 -20.71 11.88
CA PRO A 38 -5.24 -19.90 10.77
C PRO A 38 -6.66 -20.33 10.40
N PHE A 39 -7.57 -19.38 10.25
CA PHE A 39 -8.93 -19.64 9.78
C PHE A 39 -9.29 -18.66 8.67
N ASP A 40 -10.11 -19.14 7.73
CA ASP A 40 -10.55 -18.35 6.60
C ASP A 40 -11.72 -17.44 6.99
N VAL A 41 -11.73 -16.24 6.43
CA VAL A 41 -12.76 -15.21 6.63
C VAL A 41 -13.49 -14.99 5.31
N GLN A 42 -14.81 -14.90 5.38
CA GLN A 42 -15.70 -14.61 4.25
C GLN A 42 -16.46 -13.31 4.53
N ASP A 43 -17.32 -12.89 3.59
CA ASP A 43 -18.13 -11.67 3.74
C ASP A 43 -18.94 -11.66 5.04
N VAL A 44 -19.41 -12.83 5.46
CA VAL A 44 -20.01 -13.08 6.78
C VAL A 44 -19.32 -14.28 7.41
N THR A 45 -18.71 -14.08 8.58
CA THR A 45 -18.06 -15.15 9.35
C THR A 45 -18.61 -15.16 10.76
N CYS A 46 -19.10 -16.32 11.21
CA CYS A 46 -19.65 -16.48 12.54
C CYS A 46 -18.71 -17.32 13.42
N LEU A 47 -18.28 -16.77 14.54
CA LEU A 47 -17.50 -17.48 15.55
C LEU A 47 -18.43 -18.12 16.58
N VAL A 48 -18.47 -19.44 16.62
CA VAL A 48 -19.32 -20.22 17.53
C VAL A 48 -18.48 -20.95 18.55
N GLY A 49 -18.90 -20.98 19.80
CA GLY A 49 -18.22 -21.70 20.86
C GLY A 49 -18.76 -21.31 22.25
N LYS A 50 -18.28 -22.02 23.29
CA LYS A 50 -18.63 -21.73 24.69
C LYS A 50 -18.23 -20.31 25.08
N ASN A 51 -18.86 -19.77 26.15
CA ASN A 51 -18.35 -18.54 26.76
C ASN A 51 -16.90 -18.78 27.19
N GLU A 52 -16.08 -17.75 27.14
CA GLU A 52 -14.62 -17.82 27.44
C GLU A 52 -13.76 -18.58 26.40
N ALA A 53 -14.35 -19.06 25.29
CA ALA A 53 -13.57 -19.74 24.23
C ALA A 53 -12.67 -18.78 23.39
N GLY A 54 -12.55 -17.52 23.79
CA GLY A 54 -11.68 -16.53 23.11
C GLY A 54 -12.30 -15.85 21.89
N LYS A 55 -13.62 -16.00 21.64
CA LYS A 55 -14.28 -15.34 20.48
C LYS A 55 -14.09 -13.82 20.48
N THR A 56 -14.36 -13.19 21.63
CA THR A 56 -14.18 -11.74 21.82
C THR A 56 -12.72 -11.33 21.62
N ALA A 57 -11.77 -12.11 22.17
CA ALA A 57 -10.35 -11.86 22.00
C ALA A 57 -9.94 -11.90 20.52
N LEU A 58 -10.44 -12.85 19.73
CA LEU A 58 -10.17 -12.88 18.28
C LEU A 58 -10.66 -11.61 17.57
N LEU A 59 -11.89 -11.15 17.88
CA LEU A 59 -12.44 -9.93 17.29
C LEU A 59 -11.68 -8.67 17.73
N GLN A 60 -11.28 -8.61 19.00
CA GLN A 60 -10.49 -7.48 19.52
C GLN A 60 -9.08 -7.46 18.94
N ALA A 61 -8.43 -8.60 18.75
CA ALA A 61 -7.13 -8.67 18.08
C ALA A 61 -7.22 -8.17 16.64
N LEU A 62 -8.29 -8.57 15.91
CA LEU A 62 -8.54 -8.09 14.56
C LEU A 62 -8.82 -6.59 14.53
N TYR A 63 -9.61 -6.08 15.45
CA TYR A 63 -9.88 -4.65 15.60
C TYR A 63 -8.57 -3.86 15.82
N LYS A 64 -7.72 -4.31 16.76
CA LYS A 64 -6.43 -3.66 17.07
C LYS A 64 -5.42 -3.67 15.93
N LEU A 65 -5.64 -4.45 14.86
CA LEU A 65 -4.76 -4.46 13.68
C LEU A 65 -4.74 -3.08 12.99
N ASN A 66 -5.91 -2.52 12.68
CA ASN A 66 -6.08 -1.19 12.05
C ASN A 66 -7.42 -0.57 12.45
N PRO A 67 -7.59 -0.14 13.71
CA PRO A 67 -8.86 0.38 14.20
C PRO A 67 -9.20 1.74 13.59
N ILE A 68 -10.49 2.11 13.64
CA ILE A 68 -10.94 3.47 13.29
C ILE A 68 -10.29 4.49 14.21
N ASP A 69 -10.33 4.27 15.53
CA ASP A 69 -9.54 5.04 16.48
C ASP A 69 -8.13 4.47 16.61
N ALA A 70 -7.15 5.19 16.07
CA ALA A 70 -5.75 4.76 16.10
C ALA A 70 -5.19 4.57 17.52
N ASN A 71 -5.77 5.25 18.53
CA ASN A 71 -5.34 5.12 19.93
C ASN A 71 -5.67 3.75 20.51
N GLU A 72 -6.72 3.09 20.03
CA GLU A 72 -7.14 1.76 20.47
C GLU A 72 -6.38 0.62 19.80
N GLY A 73 -5.49 0.94 18.85
CA GLY A 73 -4.74 -0.05 18.08
C GLY A 73 -3.55 -0.67 18.81
N LYS A 74 -3.24 -0.26 20.04
CA LYS A 74 -2.06 -0.75 20.74
C LYS A 74 -2.33 -2.07 21.46
N PHE A 75 -1.39 -3.01 21.33
CA PHE A 75 -1.30 -4.19 22.18
C PHE A 75 -0.45 -3.84 23.40
N ASP A 76 -0.96 -4.17 24.59
CA ASP A 76 -0.25 -4.03 25.85
C ASP A 76 0.12 -5.42 26.40
N VAL A 77 1.40 -5.63 26.73
CA VAL A 77 1.85 -6.92 27.22
C VAL A 77 1.21 -7.27 28.55
N THR A 78 1.00 -6.28 29.42
CA THR A 78 0.48 -6.50 30.77
C THR A 78 -0.98 -6.95 30.74
N ASP A 79 -1.78 -6.32 29.86
CA ASP A 79 -3.23 -6.54 29.79
C ASP A 79 -3.61 -7.63 28.77
N ASP A 80 -2.83 -7.77 27.70
CA ASP A 80 -3.21 -8.55 26.53
C ASP A 80 -2.46 -9.88 26.38
N TYR A 81 -1.30 -10.07 27.05
CA TYR A 81 -0.51 -11.28 26.85
C TYR A 81 -1.15 -12.51 27.50
N SER A 82 -1.27 -13.59 26.76
CA SER A 82 -2.00 -14.80 27.16
C SER A 82 -1.29 -15.72 28.16
N SER A 83 -0.08 -15.38 28.60
CA SER A 83 0.73 -16.19 29.51
C SER A 83 0.58 -15.76 30.96
N THR A 84 0.69 -16.72 31.90
CA THR A 84 0.79 -16.45 33.34
C THR A 84 2.15 -15.85 33.71
N ASP A 85 3.16 -15.94 32.86
CA ASP A 85 4.50 -15.39 33.08
C ASP A 85 4.79 -14.19 32.17
N VAL A 86 4.02 -13.11 32.37
CA VAL A 86 4.21 -11.83 31.69
C VAL A 86 5.59 -11.24 31.98
N SER A 87 6.03 -11.29 33.24
CA SER A 87 7.31 -10.74 33.68
C SER A 87 8.50 -11.45 33.02
N GLY A 88 8.48 -12.77 32.93
CA GLY A 88 9.51 -13.55 32.24
C GLY A 88 9.57 -13.24 30.76
N TYR A 89 8.42 -13.09 30.09
CA TYR A 89 8.33 -12.69 28.71
C TYR A 89 8.94 -11.29 28.49
N GLU A 90 8.51 -10.30 29.30
CA GLU A 90 9.05 -8.93 29.19
C GLU A 90 10.57 -8.88 29.39
N GLN A 91 11.09 -9.63 30.39
CA GLN A 91 12.51 -9.70 30.64
C GLN A 91 13.27 -10.35 29.47
N ALA A 92 12.72 -11.39 28.85
CA ALA A 92 13.31 -12.06 27.70
C ALA A 92 13.37 -11.11 26.48
N VAL A 93 12.31 -10.33 26.25
CA VAL A 93 12.27 -9.32 25.18
C VAL A 93 13.23 -8.16 25.46
N LYS A 94 13.22 -7.58 26.67
CA LYS A 94 14.11 -6.49 27.07
C LYS A 94 15.60 -6.88 27.02
N SER A 95 15.91 -8.15 27.31
CA SER A 95 17.30 -8.68 27.23
C SER A 95 17.72 -9.10 25.82
N GLY A 96 16.84 -9.01 24.83
CA GLY A 96 17.10 -9.43 23.44
C GLY A 96 17.13 -10.94 23.23
N LYS A 97 16.77 -11.73 24.24
CA LYS A 97 16.70 -13.20 24.12
C LYS A 97 15.52 -13.68 23.28
N GLN A 98 14.46 -12.87 23.21
CA GLN A 98 13.26 -13.15 22.43
C GLN A 98 12.81 -11.91 21.68
N GLN A 99 12.33 -12.10 20.46
CA GLN A 99 11.68 -11.02 19.71
C GLN A 99 10.25 -10.81 20.24
N PRO A 100 9.71 -9.57 20.15
CA PRO A 100 8.30 -9.33 20.47
C PRO A 100 7.38 -10.29 19.72
N ALA A 101 6.46 -10.92 20.45
CA ALA A 101 5.56 -11.89 19.87
C ALA A 101 4.59 -11.22 18.89
N VAL A 102 4.37 -11.87 17.77
CA VAL A 102 3.31 -11.49 16.82
C VAL A 102 1.97 -11.90 17.42
N VAL A 103 1.04 -10.96 17.49
CA VAL A 103 -0.31 -11.18 18.04
C VAL A 103 -1.27 -11.57 16.91
N ILE A 104 -1.22 -10.85 15.81
CA ILE A 104 -2.14 -11.07 14.70
C ILE A 104 -1.40 -11.11 13.36
N GLU A 105 -1.83 -12.03 12.53
CA GLU A 105 -1.48 -12.16 11.13
C GLU A 105 -2.78 -12.21 10.32
N ALA A 106 -2.94 -11.30 9.37
CA ALA A 106 -4.15 -11.16 8.57
C ALA A 106 -3.79 -11.09 7.08
N ALA A 107 -4.32 -12.02 6.30
CA ALA A 107 -4.12 -12.06 4.86
C ALA A 107 -5.26 -11.36 4.14
N PHE A 108 -4.89 -10.52 3.18
CA PHE A 108 -5.80 -9.74 2.35
C PHE A 108 -5.59 -10.05 0.88
N HIS A 109 -6.64 -9.91 0.11
CA HIS A 109 -6.62 -10.01 -1.34
C HIS A 109 -7.12 -8.69 -1.94
N LEU A 110 -6.36 -8.14 -2.91
CA LEU A 110 -6.76 -6.98 -3.69
C LEU A 110 -7.76 -7.41 -4.77
N GLU A 111 -8.91 -6.78 -4.79
CA GLU A 111 -9.88 -6.99 -5.86
C GLU A 111 -9.36 -6.40 -7.20
N PRO A 112 -9.86 -6.85 -8.36
CA PRO A 112 -9.37 -6.39 -9.66
C PRO A 112 -9.37 -4.86 -9.83
N ALA A 113 -10.38 -4.17 -9.30
CA ALA A 113 -10.47 -2.71 -9.37
C ALA A 113 -9.34 -2.00 -8.60
N GLU A 114 -8.86 -2.58 -7.50
CA GLU A 114 -7.75 -2.04 -6.69
C GLU A 114 -6.39 -2.37 -7.28
N SER A 115 -6.26 -3.54 -7.91
CA SER A 115 -5.01 -3.94 -8.58
C SER A 115 -4.82 -3.26 -9.94
N GLN A 116 -5.89 -2.76 -10.57
CA GLN A 116 -5.82 -2.15 -11.90
C GLN A 116 -4.81 -0.98 -12.01
N PRO A 117 -4.76 0.00 -11.09
CA PRO A 117 -3.75 1.05 -11.15
C PRO A 117 -2.32 0.52 -11.01
N LEU A 118 -2.11 -0.46 -10.13
CA LEU A 118 -0.84 -1.14 -9.95
C LEU A 118 -0.42 -1.89 -11.23
N GLU A 119 -1.33 -2.67 -11.80
CA GLU A 119 -1.08 -3.47 -13.01
C GLU A 119 -0.87 -2.57 -14.24
N ALA A 120 -1.61 -1.46 -14.34
CA ALA A 120 -1.41 -0.44 -15.38
C ALA A 120 -0.03 0.23 -15.26
N ASP A 121 0.46 0.46 -14.05
CA ASP A 121 1.74 1.11 -13.83
C ASP A 121 2.93 0.16 -13.94
N LEU A 122 2.83 -1.02 -13.36
CA LEU A 122 3.97 -1.94 -13.17
C LEU A 122 3.78 -3.30 -13.85
N GLY A 123 2.66 -3.52 -14.55
CA GLY A 123 2.38 -4.74 -15.30
C GLY A 123 1.54 -5.75 -14.53
N GLU A 124 0.74 -6.50 -15.29
CA GLU A 124 -0.08 -7.58 -14.75
C GLU A 124 0.78 -8.67 -14.10
N GLY A 125 0.38 -9.13 -12.91
CA GLY A 125 1.11 -10.14 -12.15
C GLY A 125 2.34 -9.62 -11.38
N VAL A 126 2.56 -8.29 -11.32
CA VAL A 126 3.64 -7.70 -10.53
C VAL A 126 3.50 -8.03 -9.05
N LEU A 127 2.29 -8.10 -8.52
CA LEU A 127 1.97 -8.58 -7.19
C LEU A 127 1.40 -10.00 -7.29
N ALA A 128 2.14 -10.97 -6.77
CA ALA A 128 1.76 -12.38 -6.86
C ALA A 128 0.41 -12.62 -6.15
N ASN A 129 -0.51 -13.27 -6.85
CA ASN A 129 -1.85 -13.60 -6.35
C ASN A 129 -2.65 -12.41 -5.82
N ARG A 130 -2.24 -11.17 -6.08
CA ARG A 130 -2.85 -9.94 -5.51
C ARG A 130 -3.00 -10.01 -3.99
N ALA A 131 -2.08 -10.71 -3.32
CA ALA A 131 -2.17 -11.02 -1.90
C ALA A 131 -1.15 -10.24 -1.08
N VAL A 132 -1.57 -9.78 0.09
CA VAL A 132 -0.74 -9.11 1.09
C VAL A 132 -1.10 -9.66 2.46
N THR A 133 -0.10 -9.97 3.27
CA THR A 133 -0.28 -10.36 4.67
C THR A 133 0.22 -9.25 5.58
N LEU A 134 -0.62 -8.81 6.49
CA LEU A 134 -0.28 -7.84 7.54
C LEU A 134 -0.04 -8.58 8.85
N THR A 135 0.98 -8.18 9.57
CA THR A 135 1.29 -8.70 10.90
C THR A 135 1.51 -7.57 11.89
N LYS A 136 1.04 -7.76 13.12
CA LYS A 136 1.26 -6.82 14.22
C LYS A 136 1.45 -7.59 15.54
N GLY A 137 2.37 -7.13 16.35
CA GLY A 137 2.71 -7.74 17.61
C GLY A 137 2.80 -6.76 18.76
N TYR A 138 3.37 -7.19 19.88
CA TYR A 138 3.52 -6.38 21.09
C TYR A 138 4.53 -5.23 20.95
N ASP A 139 5.27 -5.15 19.86
CA ASP A 139 6.06 -3.97 19.50
C ASP A 139 5.21 -2.88 18.81
N ASN A 140 3.94 -3.16 18.54
CA ASN A 140 2.98 -2.27 17.89
C ASN A 140 3.40 -1.81 16.48
N GLN A 141 4.33 -2.53 15.85
CA GLN A 141 4.75 -2.26 14.49
C GLN A 141 3.89 -3.06 13.51
N LEU A 142 3.21 -2.35 12.61
CA LEU A 142 2.51 -2.98 11.49
C LEU A 142 3.56 -3.35 10.42
N ARG A 143 3.66 -4.64 10.12
CA ARG A 143 4.51 -5.19 9.07
C ARG A 143 3.67 -5.77 7.97
N TYR A 144 4.24 -5.83 6.78
CA TYR A 144 3.58 -6.45 5.62
C TYR A 144 4.52 -7.47 4.97
N THR A 145 3.93 -8.49 4.41
CA THR A 145 4.59 -9.47 3.58
C THR A 145 3.80 -9.63 2.28
N GLN A 146 4.49 -9.47 1.16
CA GLN A 146 3.94 -9.63 -0.18
C GLN A 146 5.04 -10.11 -1.13
N VAL A 147 4.68 -10.73 -2.23
CA VAL A 147 5.62 -11.20 -3.24
C VAL A 147 5.44 -10.37 -4.50
N THR A 148 6.48 -9.63 -4.89
CA THR A 148 6.48 -8.82 -6.11
C THR A 148 7.48 -9.36 -7.12
N ASN A 149 7.21 -9.11 -8.41
CA ASN A 149 8.05 -9.54 -9.51
C ASN A 149 8.70 -8.33 -10.21
N GLU A 150 10.00 -8.14 -9.95
CA GLU A 150 10.76 -7.03 -10.49
C GLU A 150 10.93 -7.10 -12.01
N VAL A 151 10.98 -8.32 -12.58
CA VAL A 151 11.11 -8.49 -14.04
C VAL A 151 9.84 -8.02 -14.75
N ILE A 152 8.66 -8.31 -14.19
CA ILE A 152 7.39 -7.83 -14.74
C ILE A 152 7.35 -6.29 -14.68
N ALA A 153 7.68 -5.71 -13.51
CA ALA A 153 7.71 -4.27 -13.33
C ALA A 153 8.67 -3.58 -14.32
N GLY A 154 9.89 -4.08 -14.43
CA GLY A 154 10.90 -3.54 -15.35
C GLY A 154 10.44 -3.60 -16.81
N LYS A 155 9.90 -4.75 -17.26
CA LYS A 155 9.37 -4.89 -18.62
C LYS A 155 8.21 -3.92 -18.89
N ALA A 156 7.31 -3.71 -17.94
CA ALA A 156 6.20 -2.76 -18.10
C ALA A 156 6.71 -1.32 -18.24
N MET A 157 7.65 -0.91 -17.40
CA MET A 157 8.27 0.42 -17.48
C MET A 157 9.05 0.64 -18.79
N LEU A 158 9.82 -0.36 -19.26
CA LEU A 158 10.53 -0.29 -20.52
C LEU A 158 9.58 -0.15 -21.72
N ARG A 159 8.46 -0.87 -21.74
CA ARG A 159 7.43 -0.75 -22.80
C ARG A 159 6.84 0.66 -22.84
N LYS A 160 6.55 1.27 -21.69
CA LYS A 160 6.02 2.64 -21.61
C LYS A 160 6.97 3.68 -22.24
N ALA A 161 8.27 3.45 -22.13
CA ALA A 161 9.29 4.34 -22.68
C ALA A 161 9.74 3.97 -24.09
N ASN A 162 9.24 2.88 -24.68
CA ASN A 162 9.73 2.27 -25.92
C ASN A 162 11.22 1.94 -25.87
N LEU A 163 11.73 1.51 -24.72
CA LEU A 163 13.14 1.17 -24.47
C LEU A 163 13.42 -0.34 -24.51
N SER A 164 12.42 -1.17 -24.70
CA SER A 164 12.57 -2.64 -24.65
C SER A 164 13.63 -3.12 -25.65
N ASP A 165 13.56 -2.65 -26.90
CA ASP A 165 14.49 -3.04 -27.96
C ASP A 165 15.91 -2.53 -27.71
N ASP A 166 16.07 -1.34 -27.14
CA ASP A 166 17.40 -0.76 -26.87
C ASP A 166 18.09 -1.50 -25.72
N VAL A 167 17.33 -1.87 -24.68
CA VAL A 167 17.85 -2.69 -23.58
C VAL A 167 18.20 -4.10 -24.07
N GLU A 168 17.37 -4.71 -24.92
CA GLU A 168 17.65 -6.03 -25.49
C GLU A 168 18.90 -6.01 -26.39
N LYS A 169 19.05 -4.99 -27.25
CA LYS A 169 20.25 -4.79 -28.11
C LYS A 169 21.52 -4.52 -27.29
N SER A 170 21.42 -4.02 -26.07
CA SER A 170 22.57 -3.85 -25.19
C SER A 170 23.22 -5.19 -24.81
N GLY A 171 22.48 -6.29 -24.93
CA GLY A 171 22.96 -7.65 -24.62
C GLY A 171 23.21 -7.89 -23.13
N GLN A 172 22.84 -6.94 -22.27
CA GLN A 172 23.08 -7.04 -20.82
C GLN A 172 21.89 -7.69 -20.12
N PRO A 173 22.08 -8.83 -19.44
CA PRO A 173 21.02 -9.48 -18.69
C PRO A 173 20.71 -8.69 -17.41
N TRP A 174 19.44 -8.57 -17.09
CA TRP A 174 18.98 -8.01 -15.82
C TRP A 174 17.90 -8.91 -15.21
N LYS A 175 17.86 -8.99 -13.89
CA LYS A 175 16.88 -9.77 -13.13
C LYS A 175 16.19 -8.94 -12.06
N THR A 176 16.83 -7.87 -11.61
CA THR A 176 16.32 -6.94 -10.61
C THR A 176 16.19 -5.55 -11.22
N LEU A 177 15.40 -4.68 -10.58
CA LEU A 177 15.33 -3.27 -10.97
C LEU A 177 16.65 -2.55 -10.74
N ALA A 178 17.46 -2.98 -9.77
CA ALA A 178 18.79 -2.45 -9.55
C ALA A 178 19.78 -2.80 -10.69
N ASP A 179 19.63 -3.99 -11.28
CA ASP A 179 20.41 -4.35 -12.47
C ASP A 179 19.93 -3.55 -13.69
N LEU A 180 18.61 -3.40 -13.85
CA LEU A 180 18.02 -2.61 -14.93
C LEU A 180 18.44 -1.14 -14.85
N ASP A 181 18.50 -0.55 -13.65
CA ASP A 181 19.00 0.82 -13.44
C ASP A 181 20.41 1.00 -13.99
N LYS A 182 21.32 0.05 -13.71
CA LYS A 182 22.70 0.07 -14.26
C LYS A 182 22.71 -0.01 -15.79
N VAL A 183 21.89 -0.87 -16.37
CA VAL A 183 21.78 -1.00 -17.83
C VAL A 183 21.28 0.30 -18.46
N LEU A 184 20.27 0.92 -17.86
CA LEU A 184 19.73 2.19 -18.34
C LEU A 184 20.73 3.36 -18.17
N ASP A 185 21.51 3.40 -17.09
CA ASP A 185 22.55 4.39 -16.92
C ASP A 185 23.66 4.25 -17.97
N GLN A 186 24.08 3.03 -18.28
CA GLN A 186 25.07 2.78 -19.34
C GLN A 186 24.53 3.15 -20.73
N LEU A 187 23.26 2.84 -20.99
CA LEU A 187 22.58 3.24 -22.23
C LEU A 187 22.55 4.77 -22.35
N ALA A 188 22.17 5.47 -21.31
CA ALA A 188 22.14 6.95 -21.27
C ALA A 188 23.54 7.55 -21.50
N GLN A 189 24.58 6.98 -20.89
CA GLN A 189 25.97 7.40 -21.14
C GLN A 189 26.39 7.20 -22.60
N SER A 190 26.04 6.06 -23.20
CA SER A 190 26.35 5.79 -24.60
C SER A 190 25.61 6.76 -25.55
N ILE A 191 24.37 7.08 -25.26
CA ILE A 191 23.58 8.08 -26.00
C ILE A 191 24.24 9.46 -25.88
N GLN A 192 24.62 9.86 -24.67
CA GLN A 192 25.29 11.16 -24.43
C GLN A 192 26.63 11.25 -25.16
N GLN A 193 27.43 10.19 -25.15
CA GLN A 193 28.69 10.13 -25.89
C GLN A 193 28.46 10.30 -27.39
N ARG A 194 27.56 9.51 -27.99
CA ARG A 194 27.20 9.64 -29.42
C ARG A 194 26.74 11.02 -29.80
N TYR A 195 25.94 11.66 -28.92
CA TYR A 195 25.50 13.03 -29.11
C TYR A 195 26.69 14.00 -29.14
N GLN A 196 27.63 13.88 -28.20
CA GLN A 196 28.84 14.72 -28.14
C GLN A 196 29.72 14.54 -29.38
N GLU A 197 29.94 13.30 -29.81
CA GLU A 197 30.71 12.98 -31.01
C GLU A 197 30.04 13.54 -32.28
N ALA A 198 28.70 13.36 -32.41
CA ALA A 198 27.95 13.90 -33.54
C ALA A 198 27.98 15.41 -33.58
N THR A 199 27.89 16.07 -32.40
CA THR A 199 27.96 17.52 -32.26
C THR A 199 29.35 18.05 -32.63
N ALA A 200 30.42 17.39 -32.17
CA ALA A 200 31.79 17.74 -32.53
C ALA A 200 32.04 17.64 -34.04
N LEU A 201 31.58 16.54 -34.66
CA LEU A 201 31.67 16.34 -36.13
C LEU A 201 30.86 17.40 -36.90
N ALA A 202 29.68 17.78 -36.40
CA ALA A 202 28.85 18.81 -37.01
C ALA A 202 29.54 20.19 -36.96
N ASN A 203 30.16 20.52 -35.84
CA ASN A 203 30.87 21.80 -35.67
C ASN A 203 32.15 21.90 -36.50
N ALA A 204 32.72 20.77 -36.91
CA ALA A 204 33.90 20.72 -37.79
C ALA A 204 33.58 20.95 -39.28
N LYS A 205 32.31 21.01 -39.71
CA LYS A 205 31.92 21.26 -41.07
C LYS A 205 32.12 22.72 -41.47
N ALA A 206 32.70 22.93 -42.68
CA ALA A 206 33.00 24.26 -43.20
C ALA A 206 31.78 25.00 -43.76
N ASN A 207 30.73 24.26 -44.19
CA ASN A 207 29.51 24.82 -44.77
C ASN A 207 28.43 24.98 -43.68
N ALA A 208 27.93 26.21 -43.52
CA ALA A 208 26.93 26.55 -42.50
C ALA A 208 25.62 25.75 -42.68
N ALA A 209 25.15 25.50 -43.88
CA ALA A 209 23.94 24.73 -44.13
C ALA A 209 24.12 23.25 -43.75
N GLU A 210 25.25 22.64 -44.06
CA GLU A 210 25.58 21.29 -43.66
C GLU A 210 25.81 21.17 -42.16
N GLN A 211 26.37 22.19 -41.53
CA GLN A 211 26.54 22.29 -40.08
C GLN A 211 25.19 22.29 -39.37
N VAL A 212 24.22 23.10 -39.80
CA VAL A 212 22.86 23.14 -39.22
C VAL A 212 22.14 21.81 -39.39
N ALA A 213 22.21 21.18 -40.55
CA ALA A 213 21.61 19.87 -40.79
C ALA A 213 22.20 18.78 -39.93
N ALA A 214 23.53 18.79 -39.74
CA ALA A 214 24.22 17.85 -38.86
C ALA A 214 23.93 18.04 -37.38
N LEU A 215 23.80 19.29 -36.92
CA LEU A 215 23.37 19.60 -35.54
C LEU A 215 21.93 19.15 -35.26
N GLN A 216 21.02 19.33 -36.20
CA GLN A 216 19.66 18.80 -36.10
C GLN A 216 19.64 17.28 -36.05
N GLY A 217 20.51 16.60 -36.81
CA GLY A 217 20.73 15.16 -36.73
C GLY A 217 21.25 14.70 -35.37
N ALA A 218 22.24 15.43 -34.81
CA ALA A 218 22.78 15.15 -33.49
C ALA A 218 21.72 15.32 -32.39
N GLN A 219 20.88 16.35 -32.45
CA GLN A 219 19.81 16.60 -31.46
C GLN A 219 18.81 15.41 -31.37
N ARG A 220 18.59 14.68 -32.46
CA ARG A 220 17.72 13.49 -32.47
C ARG A 220 18.32 12.30 -31.69
N LEU A 221 19.62 12.33 -31.39
CA LEU A 221 20.28 11.31 -30.59
C LEU A 221 20.15 11.56 -29.08
N GLN A 222 19.62 12.72 -28.67
CA GLN A 222 19.44 12.99 -27.24
C GLN A 222 18.38 12.08 -26.61
N GLU A 223 18.62 11.77 -25.34
CA GLU A 223 17.64 11.06 -24.51
C GLU A 223 16.32 11.86 -24.47
N THR A 224 15.19 11.23 -24.77
CA THR A 224 13.89 11.88 -24.72
C THR A 224 13.46 12.14 -23.29
N THR A 225 12.57 13.11 -23.08
CA THR A 225 12.00 13.39 -21.76
C THR A 225 11.33 12.16 -21.14
N ALA A 226 10.62 11.37 -21.97
CA ALA A 226 9.97 10.14 -21.53
C ALA A 226 10.99 9.06 -21.08
N THR A 227 12.07 8.88 -21.82
CA THR A 227 13.15 7.94 -21.49
C THR A 227 13.80 8.33 -20.16
N LYS A 228 14.12 9.62 -20.01
CA LYS A 228 14.71 10.14 -18.76
C LYS A 228 13.77 9.93 -17.57
N ALA A 229 12.47 10.24 -17.72
CA ALA A 229 11.49 10.06 -16.65
C ALA A 229 11.38 8.59 -16.20
N ILE A 230 11.37 7.64 -17.13
CA ILE A 230 11.34 6.20 -16.77
C ILE A 230 12.64 5.76 -16.10
N ARG A 231 13.80 6.23 -16.56
CA ARG A 231 15.08 5.92 -15.92
C ARG A 231 15.10 6.42 -14.46
N GLU A 232 14.67 7.63 -14.23
CA GLU A 232 14.52 8.21 -12.88
C GLU A 232 13.54 7.41 -12.02
N GLN A 233 12.42 6.96 -12.60
CA GLN A 233 11.43 6.12 -11.93
C GLN A 233 12.02 4.75 -11.57
N VAL A 234 12.70 4.06 -12.49
CA VAL A 234 13.37 2.78 -12.21
C VAL A 234 14.37 2.93 -11.08
N LYS A 235 15.19 3.97 -11.11
CA LYS A 235 16.18 4.29 -10.08
C LYS A 235 15.54 4.52 -8.72
N ALA A 236 14.47 5.32 -8.66
CA ALA A 236 13.74 5.59 -7.42
C ALA A 236 13.15 4.30 -6.82
N ILE A 237 12.51 3.46 -7.65
CA ILE A 237 11.93 2.20 -7.20
C ILE A 237 13.04 1.20 -6.81
N ALA A 238 14.13 1.11 -7.56
CA ALA A 238 15.26 0.25 -7.24
C ALA A 238 15.91 0.62 -5.89
N THR A 239 16.00 1.93 -5.59
CA THR A 239 16.54 2.43 -4.31
C THR A 239 15.61 2.14 -3.14
N GLN A 240 14.30 2.35 -3.30
CA GLN A 240 13.30 2.11 -2.27
C GLN A 240 13.02 0.61 -2.07
N GLY A 241 13.17 -0.18 -3.12
CA GLY A 241 12.72 -1.57 -3.24
C GLY A 241 11.28 -1.68 -3.75
N LEU A 242 11.05 -2.58 -4.72
CA LEU A 242 9.74 -2.74 -5.36
C LEU A 242 8.64 -3.08 -4.35
N ASN A 243 8.92 -3.96 -3.38
CA ASN A 243 7.97 -4.32 -2.33
C ASN A 243 7.49 -3.09 -1.55
N ALA A 244 8.40 -2.23 -1.11
CA ALA A 244 8.05 -1.02 -0.38
C ALA A 244 7.27 -0.03 -1.25
N HIS A 245 7.67 0.14 -2.51
CA HIS A 245 6.97 1.00 -3.45
C HIS A 245 5.53 0.54 -3.69
N VAL A 246 5.33 -0.75 -3.97
CA VAL A 246 3.99 -1.34 -4.17
C VAL A 246 3.14 -1.19 -2.92
N TYR A 247 3.70 -1.50 -1.75
CA TYR A 247 2.96 -1.37 -0.48
C TYR A 247 2.50 0.06 -0.22
N ILE A 248 3.41 1.01 -0.23
CA ILE A 248 3.11 2.41 0.14
C ILE A 248 2.14 3.06 -0.85
N LYS A 249 2.33 2.83 -2.14
CA LYS A 249 1.54 3.52 -3.18
C LYS A 249 0.20 2.86 -3.48
N TYR A 250 0.14 1.51 -3.46
CA TYR A 250 -1.02 0.79 -3.97
C TYR A 250 -1.75 -0.06 -2.94
N VAL A 251 -1.09 -0.48 -1.85
CA VAL A 251 -1.69 -1.36 -0.84
C VAL A 251 -2.14 -0.59 0.39
N GLN A 252 -1.26 0.20 0.97
CA GLN A 252 -1.52 0.91 2.23
C GLN A 252 -2.77 1.78 2.21
N PRO A 253 -3.09 2.53 1.13
CA PRO A 253 -4.31 3.34 1.06
C PRO A 253 -5.61 2.52 1.09
N HIS A 254 -5.54 1.24 0.72
CA HIS A 254 -6.70 0.34 0.61
C HIS A 254 -6.86 -0.60 1.82
N ILE A 255 -5.98 -0.52 2.83
CA ILE A 255 -6.10 -1.34 4.04
C ILE A 255 -7.39 -0.96 4.78
N PRO A 256 -8.32 -1.92 4.99
CA PRO A 256 -9.59 -1.63 5.65
C PRO A 256 -9.38 -1.19 7.10
N LYS A 257 -10.17 -0.24 7.54
CA LYS A 257 -10.34 0.09 8.95
C LYS A 257 -11.29 -0.90 9.59
N PHE A 258 -10.99 -1.32 10.80
CA PHE A 258 -11.84 -2.20 11.58
C PHE A 258 -12.65 -1.39 12.58
N LEU A 259 -13.90 -1.79 12.73
CA LEU A 259 -14.80 -1.27 13.74
C LEU A 259 -15.29 -2.45 14.58
N TYR A 260 -15.17 -2.32 15.89
CA TYR A 260 -15.66 -3.30 16.84
C TYR A 260 -16.94 -2.77 17.49
N PHE A 261 -18.06 -3.49 17.32
CA PHE A 261 -19.34 -3.17 17.94
C PHE A 261 -19.51 -4.00 19.20
N ASP A 262 -19.66 -3.33 20.34
CA ASP A 262 -20.09 -3.91 21.60
C ASP A 262 -21.17 -3.03 22.24
N GLU A 263 -21.57 -3.36 23.44
CA GLU A 263 -22.58 -2.60 24.19
C GLU A 263 -22.15 -1.16 24.52
N TYR A 264 -20.85 -0.84 24.45
CA TYR A 264 -20.30 0.49 24.71
C TYR A 264 -20.26 1.38 23.45
N TYR A 265 -20.29 0.79 22.26
CA TYR A 265 -20.25 1.49 20.97
C TYR A 265 -21.65 1.56 20.32
N GLN A 266 -22.68 1.83 21.12
CA GLN A 266 -24.03 1.98 20.59
C GLN A 266 -24.18 3.29 19.83
N MET A 267 -24.69 3.21 18.59
CA MET A 267 -25.06 4.39 17.83
C MET A 267 -26.25 5.08 18.49
N ARG A 268 -26.20 6.40 18.61
CA ARG A 268 -27.38 7.20 18.94
C ARG A 268 -28.39 7.12 17.79
N GLY A 269 -29.67 7.04 18.08
CA GLY A 269 -30.73 6.89 17.08
C GLY A 269 -30.85 8.06 16.10
N CYS A 270 -30.29 9.23 16.45
CA CYS A 270 -30.13 10.38 15.55
C CYS A 270 -28.87 11.15 15.94
N GLU A 271 -28.13 11.66 14.96
CA GLU A 271 -26.93 12.48 15.16
C GLU A 271 -26.94 13.67 14.20
N ASN A 272 -26.43 14.79 14.67
CA ASN A 272 -26.26 15.98 13.85
C ASN A 272 -24.86 15.91 13.16
N ILE A 273 -24.86 15.80 11.82
CA ILE A 273 -23.64 15.64 11.01
C ILE A 273 -22.69 16.84 11.17
N GLU A 274 -23.22 18.06 11.29
CA GLU A 274 -22.39 19.26 11.48
C GLU A 274 -21.66 19.23 12.84
N LYS A 275 -22.34 18.81 13.91
CA LYS A 275 -21.73 18.63 15.22
C LYS A 275 -20.70 17.52 15.21
N LEU A 276 -20.96 16.41 14.51
CA LEU A 276 -20.02 15.33 14.32
C LEU A 276 -18.76 15.84 13.60
N GLN A 277 -18.91 16.64 12.56
CA GLN A 277 -17.78 17.26 11.84
C GLN A 277 -16.98 18.19 12.75
N GLN A 278 -17.64 18.99 13.58
CA GLN A 278 -16.97 19.86 14.55
C GLN A 278 -16.18 19.04 15.60
N ARG A 279 -16.77 17.96 16.14
CA ARG A 279 -16.07 17.07 17.07
C ARG A 279 -14.88 16.36 16.41
N THR A 280 -15.03 15.95 15.16
CA THR A 280 -13.94 15.36 14.38
C THR A 280 -12.78 16.34 14.18
N SER A 281 -13.08 17.58 13.78
CA SER A 281 -12.06 18.60 13.53
C SER A 281 -11.38 19.11 14.81
N SER A 282 -12.08 19.10 15.94
CA SER A 282 -11.55 19.51 17.26
C SER A 282 -10.85 18.37 18.03
N GLY A 283 -10.91 17.14 17.55
CA GLY A 283 -10.35 15.96 18.23
C GLY A 283 -11.15 15.50 19.46
N ASN A 284 -12.37 16.01 19.66
CA ASN A 284 -13.23 15.72 20.81
C ASN A 284 -14.33 14.69 20.47
N LEU A 285 -13.93 13.57 19.84
CA LEU A 285 -14.85 12.50 19.47
C LEU A 285 -15.34 11.73 20.71
N GLU A 286 -16.64 11.44 20.74
CA GLU A 286 -17.24 10.52 21.71
C GLU A 286 -17.21 9.08 21.16
N ARG A 287 -17.25 8.07 22.03
CA ARG A 287 -17.29 6.66 21.60
C ARG A 287 -18.47 6.35 20.68
N SER A 288 -19.62 6.99 20.90
CA SER A 288 -20.81 6.86 20.05
C SER A 288 -20.66 7.46 18.64
N ASP A 289 -19.63 8.29 18.40
CA ASP A 289 -19.36 8.89 17.09
C ASP A 289 -18.62 7.92 16.15
N HIS A 290 -17.80 7.01 16.70
CA HIS A 290 -16.98 6.10 15.93
C HIS A 290 -17.76 5.17 14.97
N PRO A 291 -18.90 4.56 15.37
CA PRO A 291 -19.72 3.77 14.46
C PRO A 291 -20.22 4.58 13.25
N LEU A 292 -20.65 5.82 13.50
CA LEU A 292 -21.17 6.68 12.44
C LEU A 292 -20.04 7.17 11.51
N LEU A 293 -18.89 7.53 12.07
CA LEU A 293 -17.69 7.86 11.29
C LEU A 293 -17.25 6.67 10.43
N GLY A 294 -17.26 5.45 10.97
CA GLY A 294 -16.95 4.24 10.23
C GLY A 294 -17.89 3.99 9.06
N LEU A 295 -19.14 4.46 9.11
CA LEU A 295 -20.09 4.40 8.00
C LEU A 295 -19.92 5.55 7.00
N ILE A 296 -19.43 6.72 7.44
CA ILE A 296 -19.34 7.93 6.63
C ILE A 296 -17.95 8.07 5.98
N GLU A 297 -16.86 7.73 6.68
CA GLU A 297 -15.48 7.92 6.22
C GLU A 297 -15.03 7.10 5.01
N PRO A 298 -15.67 5.99 4.60
CA PRO A 298 -15.35 5.38 3.32
C PRO A 298 -15.35 6.35 2.12
N ARG A 299 -16.00 7.52 2.28
CA ARG A 299 -16.13 8.53 1.21
C ARG A 299 -15.17 9.72 1.33
N ARG A 300 -14.32 9.83 2.40
CA ARG A 300 -13.58 11.07 2.72
C ARG A 300 -12.08 11.02 2.54
N LEU A 301 -11.52 10.05 1.85
CA LEU A 301 -10.08 10.02 1.58
C LEU A 301 -9.66 10.67 0.26
N GLU A 302 -10.51 11.49 -0.36
CA GLU A 302 -10.04 12.45 -1.37
C GLU A 302 -9.80 13.81 -0.69
N PRO A 303 -8.58 14.37 -0.70
CA PRO A 303 -8.38 15.74 -0.31
C PRO A 303 -9.16 16.62 -1.28
N TYR A 304 -10.02 17.49 -0.75
CA TYR A 304 -10.66 18.55 -1.52
C TYR A 304 -9.59 19.26 -2.36
N ARG A 305 -9.61 19.04 -3.67
CA ARG A 305 -8.96 19.95 -4.61
C ARG A 305 -9.81 21.21 -4.60
N THR A 306 -9.33 22.23 -3.90
CA THR A 306 -9.79 23.61 -4.12
C THR A 306 -9.62 23.95 -5.59
N ALA A 307 -10.72 24.33 -6.22
CA ALA A 307 -10.79 24.86 -7.57
C ALA A 307 -10.01 26.20 -7.66
#